data_23b223600c1e2dca79c21ac112a3c8bb
#
_entry.id   23b223600c1e2dca79c21ac112a3c8bb
#
_cell.length_a   1.000
_cell.length_b   1.000
_cell.length_c   1.000
_cell.angle_alpha   90.00
_cell.angle_beta   90.00
_cell.angle_gamma   90.00
#
_symmetry.space_group_name_H-M   'P 1'
#
loop_
_entity.id
_entity.type
_entity.pdbx_description
1 polymer ?
#
loop_
_entity_poly.entity_id
_entity_poly.type
_entity_poly.pdbx_seq_one_letter_code
_entity_poly.pdbx_strand_id
1 'polypeptide(L)'
;MGGGERIDGGPRSAIVVGAGIVGLSTAWFLQERGVDVTVVDRTGVAAGASWGNAGWISPALTLPLNSPGVLRYGLRALLDPAAPLHIPMAADSALGVFLMQFVANCRRSSWKRAVRANVPLNEEAIEAFDVLVANGVDAPATDAPITALFRSTEAAEHMMRELRQLENAGQTISVTALSGEALREQVPLASPAITAALSINGQRFVDPGRFVQALGQAVVERGATMRTLEVRSVFSSGSGITVYPRSGKPLTADAAVIATGAWLSRLAGGRVRVPVQAGRGYSFTVPVDRPIPGPIYLPDVRVACTPYHSALRVSGTMEFRDPHEPAVPARVGAIVASASPLLDGVRWAERSDIWVGPRPVTPDGRPLIGEMSRGVYVAGGHGMWGLAHGPVTGRLLAEQITTGKQPEALRDFDPLRRTGR
;
A
#
# COMPACT_ATOMS: atom_id res chain seq x y z
N MET A 1 23.21 7.83 19.06
CA MET A 1 22.25 8.53 19.95
C MET A 1 22.05 9.91 19.38
N GLY A 2 21.13 10.09 18.47
CA GLY A 2 20.72 11.38 17.92
C GLY A 2 19.30 11.66 18.36
N GLY A 3 19.10 12.27 19.52
CA GLY A 3 17.80 12.81 19.89
C GLY A 3 17.54 14.03 19.02
N GLY A 4 16.53 13.95 18.15
CA GLY A 4 16.06 15.10 17.38
C GLY A 4 15.67 16.24 18.31
N GLU A 5 15.96 17.47 17.89
CA GLU A 5 15.63 18.66 18.64
C GLU A 5 14.10 18.82 18.70
N ARG A 6 13.53 18.84 19.91
CA ARG A 6 12.07 19.01 20.12
C ARG A 6 11.61 20.37 19.61
N ILE A 7 10.48 20.39 18.90
CA ILE A 7 9.82 21.62 18.53
C ILE A 7 9.02 22.16 19.74
N ASP A 8 9.29 23.36 20.17
CA ASP A 8 8.58 24.01 21.27
C ASP A 8 7.08 24.08 20.99
N GLY A 9 6.27 23.56 21.92
CA GLY A 9 4.81 23.52 21.83
C GLY A 9 4.23 22.29 21.12
N GLY A 10 5.05 21.38 20.57
CA GLY A 10 4.62 20.12 20.00
C GLY A 10 4.28 19.06 21.07
N PRO A 11 3.62 17.93 20.68
CA PRO A 11 3.32 16.83 21.59
C PRO A 11 4.61 16.17 22.10
N ARG A 12 4.59 15.77 23.39
CA ARG A 12 5.71 15.05 24.01
C ARG A 12 5.60 13.55 23.83
N SER A 13 4.36 13.07 23.71
CA SER A 13 4.06 11.65 23.62
C SER A 13 3.00 11.37 22.56
N ALA A 14 3.11 10.22 21.90
CA ALA A 14 2.14 9.76 20.92
C ALA A 14 1.86 8.27 21.04
N ILE A 15 0.60 7.87 20.80
CA ILE A 15 0.21 6.47 20.66
C ILE A 15 -0.10 6.22 19.18
N VAL A 16 0.62 5.28 18.56
CA VAL A 16 0.37 4.82 17.19
C VAL A 16 -0.40 3.50 17.24
N VAL A 17 -1.59 3.48 16.70
CA VAL A 17 -2.46 2.30 16.67
C VAL A 17 -2.34 1.63 15.31
N GLY A 18 -1.64 0.50 15.26
CA GLY A 18 -1.31 -0.27 14.06
C GLY A 18 0.20 -0.35 13.81
N ALA A 19 0.75 -1.57 13.77
CA ALA A 19 2.16 -1.87 13.53
C ALA A 19 2.42 -2.37 12.08
N GLY A 20 1.66 -1.85 11.10
CA GLY A 20 1.97 -1.97 9.68
C GLY A 20 2.97 -0.91 9.21
N ILE A 21 3.35 -0.94 7.92
CA ILE A 21 4.34 -0.01 7.34
C ILE A 21 4.01 1.46 7.63
N VAL A 22 2.75 1.88 7.50
CA VAL A 22 2.33 3.27 7.70
C VAL A 22 2.49 3.68 9.17
N GLY A 23 2.00 2.85 10.11
CA GLY A 23 2.08 3.15 11.54
C GLY A 23 3.52 3.15 12.05
N LEU A 24 4.32 2.16 11.67
CA LEU A 24 5.73 2.09 12.08
C LEU A 24 6.57 3.21 11.47
N SER A 25 6.34 3.59 10.22
CA SER A 25 7.00 4.77 9.63
C SER A 25 6.61 6.05 10.37
N THR A 26 5.34 6.22 10.72
CA THR A 26 4.89 7.36 11.51
C THR A 26 5.57 7.37 12.90
N ALA A 27 5.66 6.22 13.55
CA ALA A 27 6.34 6.07 14.85
C ALA A 27 7.81 6.47 14.74
N TRP A 28 8.51 5.97 13.72
CA TRP A 28 9.92 6.25 13.49
C TRP A 28 10.17 7.75 13.27
N PHE A 29 9.38 8.41 12.39
CA PHE A 29 9.54 9.84 12.12
C PHE A 29 9.08 10.74 13.29
N LEU A 30 8.17 10.29 14.15
CA LEU A 30 7.85 10.98 15.39
C LEU A 30 9.02 10.93 16.38
N GLN A 31 9.69 9.78 16.52
CA GLN A 31 10.89 9.65 17.34
C GLN A 31 12.05 10.53 16.83
N GLU A 32 12.20 10.66 15.51
CA GLU A 32 13.17 11.56 14.88
C GLU A 32 12.95 13.03 15.30
N ARG A 33 11.69 13.39 15.62
CA ARG A 33 11.29 14.72 16.09
C ARG A 33 11.20 14.80 17.63
N GLY A 34 11.78 13.85 18.35
CA GLY A 34 11.88 13.84 19.81
C GLY A 34 10.56 13.52 20.54
N VAL A 35 9.61 12.85 19.89
CA VAL A 35 8.35 12.43 20.52
C VAL A 35 8.51 11.03 21.11
N ASP A 36 8.07 10.83 22.35
CA ASP A 36 8.02 9.51 22.97
C ASP A 36 6.87 8.70 22.39
N VAL A 37 7.15 7.52 21.80
CA VAL A 37 6.15 6.75 21.06
C VAL A 37 5.80 5.43 21.76
N THR A 38 4.49 5.17 21.87
CA THR A 38 3.95 3.83 22.14
C THR A 38 3.23 3.32 20.89
N VAL A 39 3.66 2.19 20.36
CA VAL A 39 2.97 1.51 19.27
C VAL A 39 2.10 0.39 19.84
N VAL A 40 0.84 0.34 19.45
CA VAL A 40 -0.08 -0.72 19.85
C VAL A 40 -0.65 -1.42 18.63
N ASP A 41 -0.63 -2.75 18.61
CA ASP A 41 -1.25 -3.56 17.59
C ASP A 41 -1.94 -4.77 18.22
N ARG A 42 -3.03 -5.23 17.64
CA ARG A 42 -3.77 -6.37 18.20
C ARG A 42 -3.07 -7.72 17.99
N THR A 43 -2.19 -7.83 16.99
CA THR A 43 -1.56 -9.08 16.57
C THR A 43 -0.03 -8.97 16.61
N GLY A 44 0.53 -7.83 16.20
CA GLY A 44 1.96 -7.58 16.14
C GLY A 44 2.41 -6.92 14.83
N VAL A 45 3.73 -6.83 14.67
CA VAL A 45 4.37 -6.18 13.53
C VAL A 45 4.00 -6.87 12.22
N ALA A 46 3.65 -6.07 11.22
CA ALA A 46 3.35 -6.50 9.84
C ALA A 46 2.16 -7.46 9.68
N ALA A 47 1.38 -7.75 10.71
CA ALA A 47 0.33 -8.77 10.69
C ALA A 47 -0.84 -8.52 9.70
N GLY A 48 -0.91 -7.33 9.11
CA GLY A 48 -1.92 -6.95 8.09
C GLY A 48 -1.39 -7.05 6.66
N ALA A 49 -1.75 -6.07 5.83
CA ALA A 49 -1.38 -6.01 4.40
C ALA A 49 0.12 -5.75 4.13
N SER A 50 0.92 -5.51 5.16
CA SER A 50 2.34 -5.18 5.01
C SER A 50 3.25 -6.40 4.86
N TRP A 51 2.83 -7.60 5.28
CA TRP A 51 3.68 -8.79 5.32
C TRP A 51 4.00 -9.37 3.94
N GLY A 52 2.97 -9.68 3.17
CA GLY A 52 3.08 -10.54 1.99
C GLY A 52 2.67 -9.83 0.69
N ASN A 53 2.81 -8.51 0.60
CA ASN A 53 2.54 -7.78 -0.63
C ASN A 53 3.64 -8.00 -1.70
N ALA A 54 3.54 -7.35 -2.85
CA ALA A 54 4.50 -7.48 -3.93
C ALA A 54 5.90 -6.91 -3.63
N GLY A 55 6.06 -6.13 -2.58
CA GLY A 55 7.35 -5.54 -2.21
C GLY A 55 7.80 -4.37 -3.09
N TRP A 56 6.93 -3.79 -3.90
CA TRP A 56 7.29 -2.73 -4.84
C TRP A 56 7.29 -1.34 -4.19
N ILE A 57 8.40 -0.63 -4.33
CA ILE A 57 8.52 0.80 -4.12
C ILE A 57 8.49 1.42 -5.52
N SER A 58 7.28 1.67 -6.01
CA SER A 58 7.05 1.97 -7.42
C SER A 58 6.22 3.22 -7.62
N PRO A 59 6.76 4.42 -7.33
CA PRO A 59 6.03 5.67 -7.50
C PRO A 59 5.47 5.87 -8.92
N ALA A 60 6.14 5.39 -9.95
CA ALA A 60 5.66 5.48 -11.33
C ALA A 60 4.43 4.61 -11.65
N LEU A 61 4.05 3.69 -10.75
CA LEU A 61 2.92 2.78 -10.96
C LEU A 61 1.75 3.01 -9.99
N THR A 62 1.79 4.07 -9.17
CA THR A 62 0.77 4.35 -8.15
C THR A 62 -0.54 4.90 -8.75
N LEU A 63 -1.06 4.20 -9.74
CA LEU A 63 -2.33 4.55 -10.39
C LEU A 63 -3.51 4.30 -9.46
N PRO A 64 -4.40 5.29 -9.27
CA PRO A 64 -5.63 5.10 -8.49
C PRO A 64 -6.54 4.05 -9.12
N LEU A 65 -7.11 3.18 -8.29
CA LEU A 65 -7.94 2.06 -8.75
C LEU A 65 -9.25 2.50 -9.42
N ASN A 66 -9.78 3.66 -9.08
CA ASN A 66 -11.05 4.20 -9.55
C ASN A 66 -11.01 4.76 -11.00
N SER A 67 -10.29 4.11 -11.93
CA SER A 67 -10.27 4.52 -13.33
C SER A 67 -11.56 4.13 -14.07
N PRO A 68 -11.95 4.87 -15.13
CA PRO A 68 -13.09 4.47 -15.99
C PRO A 68 -12.92 3.09 -16.62
N GLY A 69 -11.65 2.66 -16.86
CA GLY A 69 -11.33 1.32 -17.36
C GLY A 69 -11.66 0.23 -16.36
N VAL A 70 -11.40 0.47 -15.08
CA VAL A 70 -11.71 -0.48 -13.99
C VAL A 70 -13.21 -0.70 -13.85
N LEU A 71 -14.04 0.31 -14.06
CA LEU A 71 -15.50 0.13 -14.04
C LEU A 71 -15.98 -0.84 -15.14
N ARG A 72 -15.51 -0.64 -16.38
CA ARG A 72 -15.83 -1.55 -17.50
C ARG A 72 -15.33 -2.97 -17.27
N TYR A 73 -14.12 -3.07 -16.75
CA TYR A 73 -13.52 -4.35 -16.35
C TYR A 73 -14.33 -5.02 -15.23
N GLY A 74 -14.71 -4.28 -14.19
CA GLY A 74 -15.49 -4.79 -13.04
C GLY A 74 -16.85 -5.36 -13.45
N LEU A 75 -17.56 -4.71 -14.38
CA LEU A 75 -18.82 -5.24 -14.90
C LEU A 75 -18.66 -6.58 -15.63
N ARG A 76 -17.56 -6.76 -16.37
CA ARG A 76 -17.24 -8.06 -17.00
C ARG A 76 -16.81 -9.11 -15.97
N ALA A 77 -16.04 -8.69 -14.97
CA ALA A 77 -15.55 -9.55 -13.90
C ALA A 77 -16.66 -10.14 -13.02
N LEU A 78 -17.82 -9.48 -12.91
CA LEU A 78 -18.98 -10.02 -12.21
C LEU A 78 -19.53 -11.32 -12.83
N LEU A 79 -19.27 -11.52 -14.12
CA LEU A 79 -19.70 -12.70 -14.89
C LEU A 79 -18.63 -13.79 -14.93
N ASP A 80 -17.43 -13.53 -14.46
CA ASP A 80 -16.31 -14.47 -14.50
C ASP A 80 -15.78 -14.77 -13.09
N PRO A 81 -16.02 -15.95 -12.54
CA PRO A 81 -15.52 -16.35 -11.21
C PRO A 81 -13.99 -16.39 -11.10
N ALA A 82 -13.27 -16.49 -12.23
CA ALA A 82 -11.81 -16.51 -12.29
C ALA A 82 -11.19 -15.11 -12.44
N ALA A 83 -12.01 -14.07 -12.60
CA ALA A 83 -11.53 -12.71 -12.80
C ALA A 83 -10.62 -12.25 -11.64
N PRO A 84 -9.56 -11.48 -11.93
CA PRO A 84 -8.70 -10.86 -10.92
C PRO A 84 -9.43 -9.92 -9.94
N LEU A 85 -10.57 -9.35 -10.33
CA LEU A 85 -11.45 -8.60 -9.44
C LEU A 85 -12.65 -9.45 -9.07
N HIS A 86 -12.88 -9.66 -7.77
CA HIS A 86 -14.02 -10.40 -7.28
C HIS A 86 -14.84 -9.60 -6.26
N ILE A 87 -16.15 -9.49 -6.52
CA ILE A 87 -17.13 -8.86 -5.64
C ILE A 87 -18.15 -9.94 -5.26
N PRO A 88 -18.22 -10.40 -4.00
CA PRO A 88 -19.17 -11.40 -3.61
C PRO A 88 -20.60 -10.84 -3.68
N MET A 89 -21.55 -11.67 -4.07
CA MET A 89 -23.00 -11.35 -4.02
C MET A 89 -23.51 -11.53 -2.60
N ALA A 90 -22.94 -10.87 -1.62
CA ALA A 90 -23.39 -10.89 -0.23
C ALA A 90 -24.17 -9.61 0.08
N ALA A 91 -25.20 -9.74 0.93
CA ALA A 91 -25.99 -8.61 1.40
C ALA A 91 -25.23 -7.85 2.51
N ASP A 92 -24.14 -7.18 2.12
CA ASP A 92 -23.37 -6.29 2.99
C ASP A 92 -23.66 -4.83 2.61
N SER A 93 -24.40 -4.14 3.47
CA SER A 93 -24.77 -2.73 3.26
C SER A 93 -23.56 -1.80 3.21
N ALA A 94 -22.50 -2.08 3.97
CA ALA A 94 -21.28 -1.27 3.99
C ALA A 94 -20.52 -1.42 2.66
N LEU A 95 -20.41 -2.64 2.15
CA LEU A 95 -19.85 -2.91 0.82
C LEU A 95 -20.70 -2.24 -0.27
N GLY A 96 -22.03 -2.30 -0.17
CA GLY A 96 -22.94 -1.63 -1.10
C GLY A 96 -22.71 -0.12 -1.16
N VAL A 97 -22.61 0.55 -0.02
CA VAL A 97 -22.31 1.99 0.06
C VAL A 97 -20.93 2.30 -0.52
N PHE A 98 -19.90 1.49 -0.21
CA PHE A 98 -18.58 1.64 -0.78
C PHE A 98 -18.60 1.54 -2.31
N LEU A 99 -19.26 0.49 -2.86
CA LEU A 99 -19.32 0.27 -4.31
C LEU A 99 -20.05 1.40 -5.03
N MET A 100 -21.17 1.91 -4.48
CA MET A 100 -21.86 3.08 -5.06
C MET A 100 -20.92 4.30 -5.12
N GLN A 101 -20.19 4.59 -4.05
CA GLN A 101 -19.23 5.69 -4.04
C GLN A 101 -18.05 5.42 -4.98
N PHE A 102 -17.56 4.18 -5.06
CA PHE A 102 -16.48 3.79 -5.97
C PHE A 102 -16.89 4.02 -7.43
N VAL A 103 -18.07 3.53 -7.84
CA VAL A 103 -18.63 3.75 -9.19
C VAL A 103 -18.78 5.25 -9.49
N ALA A 104 -19.30 6.03 -8.53
CA ALA A 104 -19.43 7.49 -8.69
C ALA A 104 -18.08 8.19 -8.88
N ASN A 105 -16.99 7.62 -8.38
CA ASN A 105 -15.63 8.14 -8.51
C ASN A 105 -14.86 7.54 -9.72
N CYS A 106 -15.40 6.56 -10.44
CA CYS A 106 -14.82 6.04 -11.68
C CYS A 106 -14.99 7.00 -12.88
N ARG A 107 -14.97 8.30 -12.62
CA ARG A 107 -15.02 9.36 -13.63
C ARG A 107 -13.62 9.87 -13.92
N ARG A 108 -13.39 10.28 -15.18
CA ARG A 108 -12.08 10.79 -15.61
C ARG A 108 -11.58 11.97 -14.76
N SER A 109 -12.49 12.86 -14.32
CA SER A 109 -12.17 14.00 -13.46
C SER A 109 -11.72 13.58 -12.05
N SER A 110 -12.45 12.67 -11.40
CA SER A 110 -12.09 12.11 -10.09
C SER A 110 -10.77 11.36 -10.14
N TRP A 111 -10.58 10.51 -11.16
CA TRP A 111 -9.33 9.79 -11.35
C TRP A 111 -8.14 10.73 -11.55
N LYS A 112 -8.26 11.75 -12.43
CA LYS A 112 -7.19 12.75 -12.61
C LYS A 112 -6.88 13.53 -11.34
N ARG A 113 -7.87 13.82 -10.51
CA ARG A 113 -7.67 14.48 -9.21
C ARG A 113 -6.86 13.58 -8.28
N ALA A 114 -7.21 12.28 -8.19
CA ALA A 114 -6.47 11.33 -7.36
C ALA A 114 -5.03 11.13 -7.86
N VAL A 115 -4.80 11.10 -9.18
CA VAL A 115 -3.45 11.08 -9.76
C VAL A 115 -2.65 12.29 -9.30
N ARG A 116 -3.17 13.52 -9.49
CA ARG A 116 -2.46 14.75 -9.08
C ARG A 116 -2.18 14.80 -7.59
N ALA A 117 -3.14 14.37 -6.76
CA ALA A 117 -2.97 14.32 -5.33
C ALA A 117 -1.81 13.39 -4.90
N ASN A 118 -1.61 12.28 -5.61
CA ASN A 118 -0.56 11.31 -5.28
C ASN A 118 0.85 11.76 -5.74
N VAL A 119 0.97 12.71 -6.67
CA VAL A 119 2.29 13.14 -7.21
C VAL A 119 3.27 13.55 -6.11
N PRO A 120 2.92 14.41 -5.14
CA PRO A 120 3.86 14.78 -4.07
C PRO A 120 4.33 13.59 -3.23
N LEU A 121 3.46 12.61 -2.96
CA LEU A 121 3.86 11.40 -2.25
C LEU A 121 4.79 10.53 -3.12
N ASN A 122 4.56 10.47 -4.42
CA ASN A 122 5.39 9.71 -5.35
C ASN A 122 6.81 10.28 -5.46
N GLU A 123 6.94 11.60 -5.54
CA GLU A 123 8.22 12.29 -5.68
C GLU A 123 9.12 12.06 -4.46
N GLU A 124 8.54 12.01 -3.26
CA GLU A 124 9.27 11.84 -2.00
C GLU A 124 9.36 10.39 -1.52
N ALA A 125 8.69 9.43 -2.20
CA ALA A 125 8.56 8.06 -1.73
C ALA A 125 9.91 7.35 -1.56
N ILE A 126 10.79 7.41 -2.56
CA ILE A 126 12.10 6.74 -2.55
C ILE A 126 13.00 7.34 -1.49
N GLU A 127 13.09 8.66 -1.42
CA GLU A 127 13.88 9.37 -0.41
C GLU A 127 13.44 9.01 1.02
N ALA A 128 12.13 8.90 1.27
CA ALA A 128 11.65 8.51 2.58
C ALA A 128 12.09 7.09 3.00
N PHE A 129 12.24 6.16 2.04
CA PHE A 129 12.86 4.86 2.29
C PHE A 129 14.36 4.99 2.58
N ASP A 130 15.08 5.80 1.80
CA ASP A 130 16.51 6.02 1.99
C ASP A 130 16.82 6.57 3.38
N VAL A 131 16.02 7.49 3.87
CA VAL A 131 16.14 8.03 5.24
C VAL A 131 16.01 6.92 6.28
N LEU A 132 15.03 6.01 6.14
CA LEU A 132 14.86 4.91 7.08
C LEU A 132 16.06 3.94 7.06
N VAL A 133 16.49 3.52 5.86
CA VAL A 133 17.61 2.58 5.70
C VAL A 133 18.92 3.18 6.19
N ALA A 134 19.19 4.43 5.85
CA ALA A 134 20.42 5.14 6.28
C ALA A 134 20.48 5.35 7.80
N ASN A 135 19.34 5.29 8.51
CA ASN A 135 19.26 5.60 9.93
C ASN A 135 18.76 4.41 10.78
N GLY A 136 19.11 3.18 10.41
CA GLY A 136 19.03 2.00 11.27
C GLY A 136 17.94 0.98 10.91
N VAL A 137 17.25 1.10 9.79
CA VAL A 137 16.38 0.02 9.29
C VAL A 137 17.20 -0.95 8.47
N ASP A 138 17.61 -2.08 9.08
CA ASP A 138 18.46 -3.10 8.45
C ASP A 138 17.68 -4.00 7.47
N ALA A 139 17.18 -3.39 6.41
CA ALA A 139 16.54 -4.10 5.31
C ALA A 139 16.73 -3.30 4.01
N PRO A 140 17.70 -3.67 3.17
CA PRO A 140 18.00 -2.93 1.96
C PRO A 140 16.85 -3.00 0.93
N ALA A 141 16.64 -1.90 0.23
CA ALA A 141 15.88 -1.87 -1.01
C ALA A 141 16.80 -2.16 -2.19
N THR A 142 16.30 -2.91 -3.17
CA THR A 142 17.05 -3.23 -4.39
C THR A 142 16.55 -2.33 -5.52
N ASP A 143 17.48 -1.58 -6.14
CA ASP A 143 17.20 -0.81 -7.34
C ASP A 143 17.03 -1.75 -8.53
N ALA A 144 15.86 -1.71 -9.16
CA ALA A 144 15.61 -2.44 -10.40
C ALA A 144 14.41 -1.84 -11.13
N PRO A 145 14.39 -1.84 -12.47
CA PRO A 145 13.21 -1.49 -13.22
C PRO A 145 12.10 -2.52 -12.98
N ILE A 146 10.84 -2.06 -13.04
CA ILE A 146 9.70 -2.98 -13.12
C ILE A 146 9.39 -3.20 -14.60
N THR A 147 9.49 -4.43 -15.06
CA THR A 147 9.27 -4.76 -16.47
C THR A 147 7.85 -5.26 -16.69
N ALA A 148 7.04 -4.45 -17.35
CA ALA A 148 5.68 -4.82 -17.75
C ALA A 148 5.72 -5.61 -19.07
N LEU A 149 5.07 -6.78 -19.12
CA LEU A 149 5.07 -7.70 -20.25
C LEU A 149 3.72 -7.71 -20.96
N PHE A 150 3.73 -7.74 -22.29
CA PHE A 150 2.54 -7.66 -23.14
C PHE A 150 2.57 -8.69 -24.24
N ARG A 151 1.39 -9.17 -24.61
CA ARG A 151 1.19 -10.06 -25.77
C ARG A 151 1.17 -9.32 -27.10
N SER A 152 1.01 -8.00 -27.08
CA SER A 152 0.99 -7.18 -28.27
C SER A 152 1.55 -5.79 -28.02
N THR A 153 2.01 -5.14 -29.08
CA THR A 153 2.49 -3.74 -29.06
C THR A 153 1.37 -2.76 -28.69
N GLU A 154 0.14 -3.01 -29.13
CA GLU A 154 -1.02 -2.15 -28.83
C GLU A 154 -1.32 -2.11 -27.32
N ALA A 155 -1.15 -3.25 -26.62
CA ALA A 155 -1.32 -3.31 -25.17
C ALA A 155 -0.21 -2.51 -24.46
N ALA A 156 1.04 -2.59 -24.91
CA ALA A 156 2.13 -1.78 -24.41
C ALA A 156 1.90 -0.27 -24.65
N GLU A 157 1.44 0.11 -25.83
CA GLU A 157 1.08 1.50 -26.15
C GLU A 157 -0.08 2.01 -25.27
N HIS A 158 -1.03 1.13 -24.92
CA HIS A 158 -2.11 1.50 -24.01
C HIS A 158 -1.55 1.90 -22.64
N MET A 159 -0.68 1.09 -22.06
CA MET A 159 -0.01 1.40 -20.80
C MET A 159 0.85 2.67 -20.91
N MET A 160 1.58 2.85 -22.00
CA MET A 160 2.33 4.10 -22.26
C MET A 160 1.43 5.34 -22.21
N ARG A 161 0.20 5.25 -22.75
CA ARG A 161 -0.76 6.37 -22.66
C ARG A 161 -1.24 6.63 -21.24
N GLU A 162 -1.35 5.60 -20.39
CA GLU A 162 -1.67 5.77 -18.97
C GLU A 162 -0.51 6.44 -18.22
N LEU A 163 0.73 5.98 -18.43
CA LEU A 163 1.93 6.58 -17.83
C LEU A 163 2.11 8.06 -18.22
N ARG A 164 1.88 8.41 -19.48
CA ARG A 164 1.88 9.82 -19.93
C ARG A 164 0.85 10.69 -19.20
N GLN A 165 -0.23 10.12 -18.65
CA GLN A 165 -1.17 10.89 -17.85
C GLN A 165 -0.59 11.26 -16.48
N LEU A 166 0.31 10.43 -15.92
CA LEU A 166 1.07 10.75 -14.71
C LEU A 166 2.11 11.84 -15.01
N GLU A 167 2.82 11.74 -16.13
CA GLU A 167 3.77 12.79 -16.57
C GLU A 167 3.05 14.15 -16.75
N ASN A 168 1.87 14.16 -17.37
CA ASN A 168 1.03 15.35 -17.51
C ASN A 168 0.50 15.90 -16.18
N ALA A 169 0.53 15.10 -15.13
CA ALA A 169 0.19 15.52 -13.76
C ALA A 169 1.39 16.05 -12.97
N GLY A 170 2.58 16.01 -13.56
CA GLY A 170 3.83 16.56 -12.99
C GLY A 170 4.84 15.50 -12.53
N GLN A 171 4.53 14.20 -12.64
CA GLN A 171 5.44 13.15 -12.20
C GLN A 171 6.50 12.82 -13.27
N THR A 172 7.77 12.74 -12.88
CA THR A 172 8.85 12.26 -13.75
C THR A 172 8.79 10.74 -13.87
N ILE A 173 8.67 10.23 -15.11
CA ILE A 173 8.64 8.80 -15.41
C ILE A 173 9.66 8.49 -16.50
N SER A 174 10.50 7.48 -16.28
CA SER A 174 11.45 6.97 -17.27
C SER A 174 11.01 5.58 -17.71
N VAL A 175 10.72 5.41 -19.00
CA VAL A 175 10.27 4.14 -19.58
C VAL A 175 11.08 3.82 -20.83
N THR A 176 11.54 2.57 -20.92
CA THR A 176 12.22 2.02 -22.10
C THR A 176 11.37 0.90 -22.68
N ALA A 177 11.05 0.98 -23.98
CA ALA A 177 10.38 -0.11 -24.68
C ALA A 177 11.38 -1.21 -25.02
N LEU A 178 11.01 -2.47 -24.78
CA LEU A 178 11.84 -3.65 -25.04
C LEU A 178 11.12 -4.62 -25.95
N SER A 179 11.88 -5.25 -26.84
CA SER A 179 11.41 -6.33 -27.73
C SER A 179 12.57 -7.25 -28.10
N GLY A 180 12.27 -8.40 -28.72
CA GLY A 180 13.29 -9.34 -29.20
C GLY A 180 14.25 -9.80 -28.11
N GLU A 181 15.56 -9.68 -28.40
CA GLU A 181 16.63 -10.16 -27.52
C GLU A 181 16.70 -9.37 -26.20
N ALA A 182 16.61 -8.03 -26.26
CA ALA A 182 16.64 -7.20 -25.07
C ALA A 182 15.54 -7.52 -24.07
N LEU A 183 14.35 -7.90 -24.55
CA LEU A 183 13.27 -8.40 -23.69
C LEU A 183 13.65 -9.72 -23.02
N ARG A 184 14.23 -10.67 -23.76
CA ARG A 184 14.61 -11.99 -23.25
C ARG A 184 15.78 -11.91 -22.24
N GLU A 185 16.69 -10.98 -22.46
CA GLU A 185 17.77 -10.69 -21.52
C GLU A 185 17.23 -10.10 -20.23
N GLN A 186 16.36 -9.09 -20.31
CA GLN A 186 15.76 -8.43 -19.15
C GLN A 186 14.80 -9.37 -18.39
N VAL A 187 14.07 -10.25 -19.10
CA VAL A 187 13.11 -11.20 -18.50
C VAL A 187 13.30 -12.58 -19.09
N PRO A 188 14.26 -13.37 -18.56
CA PRO A 188 14.56 -14.72 -19.07
C PRO A 188 13.39 -15.71 -18.98
N LEU A 189 12.40 -15.43 -18.13
CA LEU A 189 11.19 -16.25 -17.96
C LEU A 189 10.05 -15.87 -18.90
N ALA A 190 10.18 -14.83 -19.74
CA ALA A 190 9.09 -14.42 -20.62
C ALA A 190 8.83 -15.51 -21.68
N SER A 191 7.60 -16.03 -21.74
CA SER A 191 7.20 -17.04 -22.73
C SER A 191 7.19 -16.46 -24.16
N PRO A 192 7.17 -17.30 -25.20
CA PRO A 192 7.02 -16.82 -26.59
C PRO A 192 5.76 -16.00 -26.86
N ALA A 193 4.74 -16.13 -26.02
CA ALA A 193 3.51 -15.33 -26.12
C ALA A 193 3.73 -13.84 -25.84
N ILE A 194 4.86 -13.47 -25.20
CA ILE A 194 5.21 -12.08 -24.91
C ILE A 194 6.03 -11.52 -26.06
N THR A 195 5.50 -10.47 -26.70
CA THR A 195 6.11 -9.84 -27.88
C THR A 195 6.62 -8.43 -27.64
N ALA A 196 6.16 -7.77 -26.56
CA ALA A 196 6.55 -6.42 -26.18
C ALA A 196 6.70 -6.29 -24.67
N ALA A 197 7.57 -5.40 -24.22
CA ALA A 197 7.69 -5.03 -22.82
C ALA A 197 8.00 -3.54 -22.63
N LEU A 198 7.67 -3.03 -21.44
CA LEU A 198 8.04 -1.69 -20.99
C LEU A 198 8.86 -1.83 -19.70
N SER A 199 10.10 -1.40 -19.73
CA SER A 199 10.96 -1.26 -18.56
C SER A 199 10.72 0.09 -17.91
N ILE A 200 10.12 0.10 -16.72
CA ILE A 200 9.82 1.29 -15.94
C ILE A 200 10.97 1.51 -14.96
N ASN A 201 11.83 2.48 -15.28
CA ASN A 201 13.09 2.71 -14.60
C ASN A 201 12.93 3.51 -13.31
N GLY A 202 13.96 3.53 -12.45
CA GLY A 202 13.97 4.30 -11.21
C GLY A 202 13.01 3.77 -10.14
N GLN A 203 12.70 2.47 -10.19
CA GLN A 203 11.88 1.80 -9.19
C GLN A 203 12.76 0.95 -8.28
N ARG A 204 12.18 0.50 -7.18
CA ARG A 204 12.84 -0.40 -6.23
C ARG A 204 11.90 -1.51 -5.78
N PHE A 205 12.47 -2.54 -5.19
CA PHE A 205 11.71 -3.55 -4.47
C PHE A 205 12.41 -3.97 -3.18
N VAL A 206 11.63 -4.51 -2.26
CA VAL A 206 12.08 -5.03 -0.97
C VAL A 206 11.43 -6.39 -0.70
N ASP A 207 12.01 -7.18 0.21
CA ASP A 207 11.23 -8.17 0.95
C ASP A 207 10.33 -7.40 1.94
N PRO A 208 9.00 -7.34 1.72
CA PRO A 208 8.13 -6.49 2.51
C PRO A 208 8.02 -6.96 3.97
N GLY A 209 8.04 -8.26 4.21
CA GLY A 209 7.99 -8.82 5.56
C GLY A 209 9.24 -8.45 6.36
N ARG A 210 10.42 -8.70 5.78
CA ARG A 210 11.70 -8.36 6.38
C ARG A 210 11.83 -6.85 6.62
N PHE A 211 11.45 -6.03 5.65
CA PHE A 211 11.55 -4.56 5.78
C PHE A 211 10.69 -4.05 6.95
N VAL A 212 9.43 -4.49 7.04
CA VAL A 212 8.52 -3.99 8.10
C VAL A 212 8.91 -4.54 9.48
N GLN A 213 9.48 -5.75 9.54
CA GLN A 213 10.06 -6.28 10.79
C GLN A 213 11.28 -5.47 11.23
N ALA A 214 12.22 -5.20 10.33
CA ALA A 214 13.40 -4.37 10.62
C ALA A 214 13.00 -2.95 11.06
N LEU A 215 11.99 -2.36 10.41
CA LEU A 215 11.44 -1.06 10.81
C LEU A 215 10.84 -1.13 12.22
N GLY A 216 10.09 -2.19 12.54
CA GLY A 216 9.54 -2.39 13.90
C GLY A 216 10.64 -2.54 14.95
N GLN A 217 11.71 -3.26 14.64
CA GLN A 217 12.88 -3.39 15.51
C GLN A 217 13.58 -2.04 15.71
N ALA A 218 13.85 -1.30 14.62
CA ALA A 218 14.46 0.02 14.69
C ALA A 218 13.63 1.00 15.55
N VAL A 219 12.30 0.96 15.44
CA VAL A 219 11.39 1.78 16.28
C VAL A 219 11.54 1.43 17.76
N VAL A 220 11.67 0.15 18.12
CA VAL A 220 11.90 -0.28 19.51
C VAL A 220 13.29 0.11 19.99
N GLU A 221 14.33 -0.11 19.20
CA GLU A 221 15.71 0.26 19.52
C GLU A 221 15.89 1.78 19.73
N ARG A 222 15.06 2.59 19.07
CA ARG A 222 14.98 4.04 19.27
C ARG A 222 14.15 4.45 20.50
N GLY A 223 13.70 3.49 21.32
CA GLY A 223 13.05 3.71 22.60
C GLY A 223 11.52 3.64 22.61
N ALA A 224 10.85 3.26 21.51
CA ALA A 224 9.41 3.09 21.54
C ALA A 224 8.99 1.87 22.38
N THR A 225 7.86 2.00 23.06
CA THR A 225 7.18 0.87 23.69
C THR A 225 6.26 0.19 22.70
N MET A 226 6.47 -1.11 22.45
CA MET A 226 5.56 -1.93 21.63
C MET A 226 4.63 -2.75 22.53
N ARG A 227 3.31 -2.73 22.26
CA ARG A 227 2.33 -3.51 23.03
C ARG A 227 1.36 -4.25 22.12
N THR A 228 1.14 -5.53 22.40
CA THR A 228 0.05 -6.30 21.79
C THR A 228 -1.24 -5.96 22.54
N LEU A 229 -2.14 -5.20 21.85
CA LEU A 229 -3.33 -4.62 22.45
C LEU A 229 -4.39 -4.34 21.39
N GLU A 230 -5.62 -4.86 21.56
CA GLU A 230 -6.74 -4.49 20.68
C GLU A 230 -7.41 -3.23 21.19
N VAL A 231 -7.32 -2.15 20.40
CA VAL A 231 -7.95 -0.87 20.71
C VAL A 231 -9.44 -0.91 20.34
N ARG A 232 -10.28 -0.50 21.29
CA ARG A 232 -11.73 -0.34 21.10
C ARG A 232 -12.10 1.06 20.61
N SER A 233 -11.47 2.09 21.17
CA SER A 233 -11.80 3.48 20.86
C SER A 233 -10.67 4.44 21.24
N VAL A 234 -10.66 5.60 20.58
CA VAL A 234 -9.73 6.69 20.82
C VAL A 234 -10.54 7.97 21.05
N PHE A 235 -10.28 8.64 22.15
CA PHE A 235 -10.96 9.88 22.54
C PHE A 235 -9.99 11.02 22.79
N SER A 236 -10.35 12.20 22.29
CA SER A 236 -9.71 13.46 22.62
C SER A 236 -10.46 14.14 23.77
N SER A 237 -9.74 14.58 24.77
CA SER A 237 -10.26 15.40 25.88
C SER A 237 -9.44 16.68 26.02
N GLY A 238 -9.87 17.61 26.86
CA GLY A 238 -9.11 18.85 27.12
C GLY A 238 -7.70 18.61 27.70
N SER A 239 -7.46 17.42 28.28
CA SER A 239 -6.20 17.03 28.94
C SER A 239 -5.30 16.10 28.08
N GLY A 240 -5.66 15.83 26.83
CA GLY A 240 -4.91 14.94 25.95
C GLY A 240 -5.76 13.85 25.31
N ILE A 241 -5.11 12.77 24.87
CA ILE A 241 -5.74 11.65 24.19
C ILE A 241 -5.80 10.43 25.12
N THR A 242 -6.93 9.74 25.11
CA THR A 242 -7.08 8.45 25.79
C THR A 242 -7.43 7.36 24.79
N VAL A 243 -6.62 6.30 24.77
CA VAL A 243 -6.84 5.09 23.97
C VAL A 243 -7.38 4.01 24.89
N TYR A 244 -8.60 3.53 24.62
CA TYR A 244 -9.26 2.50 25.39
C TYR A 244 -9.08 1.15 24.70
N PRO A 245 -8.42 0.19 25.36
CA PRO A 245 -8.35 -1.18 24.85
C PRO A 245 -9.67 -1.92 25.07
N ARG A 246 -9.83 -3.08 24.42
CA ARG A 246 -10.90 -4.04 24.74
C ARG A 246 -10.76 -4.64 26.12
N SER A 247 -9.50 -4.84 26.56
CA SER A 247 -9.15 -5.35 27.90
C SER A 247 -7.90 -4.63 28.39
N GLY A 248 -7.82 -4.45 29.70
CA GLY A 248 -6.72 -3.76 30.36
C GLY A 248 -6.96 -2.28 30.62
N LYS A 249 -5.92 -1.58 31.08
CA LYS A 249 -6.00 -0.15 31.46
C LYS A 249 -5.90 0.75 30.22
N PRO A 250 -6.62 1.87 30.20
CA PRO A 250 -6.45 2.90 29.17
C PRO A 250 -5.01 3.42 29.12
N LEU A 251 -4.60 3.84 27.92
CA LEU A 251 -3.33 4.53 27.66
C LEU A 251 -3.61 6.01 27.36
N THR A 252 -2.74 6.90 27.82
CA THR A 252 -2.85 8.33 27.57
C THR A 252 -1.60 8.86 26.88
N ALA A 253 -1.78 9.87 26.01
CA ALA A 253 -0.71 10.59 25.36
C ALA A 253 -1.20 11.99 24.91
N ASP A 254 -0.30 12.81 24.40
CA ASP A 254 -0.65 14.12 23.84
C ASP A 254 -1.28 13.99 22.44
N ALA A 255 -0.87 12.96 21.68
CA ALA A 255 -1.39 12.68 20.35
C ALA A 255 -1.67 11.17 20.13
N ALA A 256 -2.56 10.84 19.21
CA ALA A 256 -2.75 9.47 18.73
C ALA A 256 -2.88 9.43 17.23
N VAL A 257 -2.35 8.34 16.62
CA VAL A 257 -2.44 8.07 15.18
C VAL A 257 -3.16 6.75 14.96
N ILE A 258 -4.25 6.76 14.19
CA ILE A 258 -4.98 5.56 13.79
C ILE A 258 -4.46 5.10 12.43
N ALA A 259 -3.63 4.04 12.43
CA ALA A 259 -2.98 3.48 11.25
C ALA A 259 -3.35 1.99 11.03
N THR A 260 -4.62 1.64 11.27
CA THR A 260 -5.12 0.27 11.36
C THR A 260 -5.51 -0.35 10.00
N GLY A 261 -5.03 0.21 8.89
CA GLY A 261 -5.24 -0.35 7.54
C GLY A 261 -6.73 -0.56 7.21
N ALA A 262 -7.11 -1.75 6.81
CA ALA A 262 -8.50 -2.08 6.43
C ALA A 262 -9.51 -1.97 7.59
N TRP A 263 -9.04 -1.91 8.83
CA TRP A 263 -9.90 -1.73 10.03
C TRP A 263 -10.03 -0.26 10.47
N LEU A 264 -9.51 0.68 9.69
CA LEU A 264 -9.50 2.10 10.02
C LEU A 264 -10.90 2.64 10.33
N SER A 265 -11.89 2.31 9.53
CA SER A 265 -13.28 2.75 9.71
C SER A 265 -13.89 2.33 11.07
N ARG A 266 -13.40 1.25 11.70
CA ARG A 266 -13.88 0.79 13.01
C ARG A 266 -13.48 1.74 14.15
N LEU A 267 -12.28 2.34 14.06
CA LEU A 267 -11.77 3.26 15.10
C LEU A 267 -12.01 4.73 14.76
N ALA A 268 -12.00 5.10 13.48
CA ALA A 268 -12.26 6.47 13.04
C ALA A 268 -13.73 6.87 13.22
N GLY A 269 -14.63 5.90 13.35
CA GLY A 269 -16.06 6.12 13.59
C GLY A 269 -16.74 6.95 12.51
N GLY A 270 -17.90 7.55 12.84
CA GLY A 270 -18.67 8.38 11.92
C GLY A 270 -18.05 9.75 11.58
N ARG A 271 -16.86 10.07 12.08
CA ARG A 271 -16.16 11.33 11.77
C ARG A 271 -15.52 11.29 10.38
N VAL A 272 -14.89 10.16 10.03
CA VAL A 272 -14.36 9.92 8.68
C VAL A 272 -15.49 9.47 7.77
N ARG A 273 -15.78 10.25 6.74
CA ARG A 273 -16.92 10.02 5.83
C ARG A 273 -16.58 9.15 4.63
N VAL A 274 -15.30 9.06 4.30
CA VAL A 274 -14.80 8.21 3.23
C VAL A 274 -14.67 6.80 3.77
N PRO A 275 -15.44 5.81 3.28
CA PRO A 275 -15.32 4.44 3.75
C PRO A 275 -13.99 3.84 3.31
N VAL A 276 -13.41 3.01 4.18
CA VAL A 276 -12.26 2.17 3.83
C VAL A 276 -12.73 0.72 3.79
N GLN A 277 -12.60 0.10 2.63
CA GLN A 277 -13.01 -1.29 2.39
C GLN A 277 -11.79 -2.20 2.24
N ALA A 278 -11.87 -3.41 2.78
CA ALA A 278 -10.85 -4.42 2.56
C ALA A 278 -10.91 -4.96 1.13
N GLY A 279 -9.83 -4.75 0.38
CA GLY A 279 -9.59 -5.39 -0.91
C GLY A 279 -8.52 -6.46 -0.73
N ARG A 280 -8.91 -7.73 -0.58
CA ARG A 280 -8.00 -8.84 -0.28
C ARG A 280 -7.16 -9.17 -1.49
N GLY A 281 -5.84 -9.09 -1.34
CA GLY A 281 -4.86 -9.57 -2.32
C GLY A 281 -4.30 -10.89 -1.88
N TYR A 282 -3.95 -11.71 -2.87
CA TYR A 282 -3.34 -13.01 -2.67
C TYR A 282 -1.90 -12.98 -3.15
N SER A 283 -1.01 -13.65 -2.43
CA SER A 283 0.35 -13.92 -2.90
C SER A 283 0.82 -15.29 -2.48
N PHE A 284 1.82 -15.81 -3.17
CA PHE A 284 2.49 -17.07 -2.89
C PHE A 284 3.89 -17.05 -3.50
N THR A 285 4.73 -17.98 -3.08
CA THR A 285 6.10 -18.13 -3.57
C THR A 285 6.18 -19.36 -4.48
N VAL A 286 6.92 -19.27 -5.60
CA VAL A 286 7.16 -20.37 -6.51
C VAL A 286 8.63 -20.45 -6.89
N PRO A 287 9.24 -21.65 -6.96
CA PRO A 287 10.58 -21.82 -7.48
C PRO A 287 10.63 -21.52 -8.98
N VAL A 288 11.78 -21.06 -9.45
CA VAL A 288 12.05 -20.75 -10.86
C VAL A 288 13.33 -21.42 -11.31
N ASP A 289 13.41 -21.77 -12.60
CA ASP A 289 14.60 -22.43 -13.17
C ASP A 289 15.75 -21.43 -13.42
N ARG A 290 15.41 -20.16 -13.56
CA ARG A 290 16.37 -19.05 -13.73
C ARG A 290 15.95 -17.86 -12.86
N PRO A 291 16.90 -17.21 -12.18
CA PRO A 291 16.59 -15.99 -11.44
C PRO A 291 16.18 -14.87 -12.40
N ILE A 292 15.34 -13.96 -11.91
CA ILE A 292 14.99 -12.73 -12.63
C ILE A 292 15.72 -11.54 -12.00
N PRO A 293 16.23 -10.61 -12.81
CA PRO A 293 17.00 -9.46 -12.31
C PRO A 293 16.15 -8.41 -11.60
N GLY A 294 14.85 -8.35 -11.89
CA GLY A 294 13.94 -7.37 -11.32
C GLY A 294 12.48 -7.80 -11.37
N PRO A 295 11.58 -7.00 -10.80
CA PRO A 295 10.16 -7.30 -10.79
C PRO A 295 9.54 -7.33 -12.19
N ILE A 296 8.57 -8.24 -12.37
CA ILE A 296 7.78 -8.40 -13.58
C ILE A 296 6.34 -8.02 -13.30
N TYR A 297 5.75 -7.24 -14.17
CA TYR A 297 4.31 -6.94 -14.16
C TYR A 297 3.63 -7.58 -15.38
N LEU A 298 2.51 -8.26 -15.16
CA LEU A 298 1.64 -8.82 -16.20
C LEU A 298 0.32 -8.03 -16.21
N PRO A 299 0.25 -6.88 -16.91
CA PRO A 299 -0.89 -5.96 -16.81
C PRO A 299 -2.22 -6.57 -17.26
N ASP A 300 -2.23 -7.39 -18.31
CA ASP A 300 -3.43 -8.01 -18.87
C ASP A 300 -4.16 -8.89 -17.86
N VAL A 301 -3.39 -9.54 -16.96
CA VAL A 301 -3.89 -10.45 -15.93
C VAL A 301 -3.73 -9.89 -14.50
N ARG A 302 -3.19 -8.67 -14.37
CA ARG A 302 -2.99 -7.95 -13.10
C ARG A 302 -2.21 -8.74 -12.06
N VAL A 303 -1.14 -9.40 -12.51
CA VAL A 303 -0.23 -10.19 -11.69
C VAL A 303 1.11 -9.47 -11.59
N ALA A 304 1.58 -9.31 -10.36
CA ALA A 304 2.89 -8.78 -10.02
C ALA A 304 3.79 -9.94 -9.55
N CYS A 305 4.99 -10.01 -10.11
CA CYS A 305 5.98 -11.01 -9.77
C CYS A 305 7.26 -10.31 -9.31
N THR A 306 7.81 -10.72 -8.18
CA THR A 306 9.00 -10.09 -7.58
C THR A 306 10.05 -11.14 -7.28
N PRO A 307 11.34 -10.89 -7.53
CA PRO A 307 12.42 -11.75 -7.04
C PRO A 307 12.29 -11.90 -5.52
N TYR A 308 12.27 -13.10 -5.02
CA TYR A 308 12.12 -13.38 -3.60
C TYR A 308 13.06 -14.52 -3.19
N HIS A 309 14.21 -14.18 -2.60
CA HIS A 309 15.32 -15.11 -2.40
C HIS A 309 15.71 -15.81 -3.71
N SER A 310 15.68 -17.15 -3.77
CA SER A 310 15.93 -17.94 -4.99
C SER A 310 14.66 -18.30 -5.76
N ALA A 311 13.54 -17.64 -5.48
CA ALA A 311 12.22 -17.95 -6.02
C ALA A 311 11.54 -16.68 -6.55
N LEU A 312 10.29 -16.81 -6.95
CA LEU A 312 9.43 -15.72 -7.41
C LEU A 312 8.25 -15.59 -6.48
N ARG A 313 8.04 -14.39 -5.92
CA ARG A 313 6.81 -14.07 -5.23
C ARG A 313 5.79 -13.55 -6.23
N VAL A 314 4.69 -14.26 -6.35
CA VAL A 314 3.59 -13.94 -7.26
C VAL A 314 2.44 -13.35 -6.47
N SER A 315 1.93 -12.20 -6.89
CA SER A 315 0.84 -11.47 -6.23
C SER A 315 -0.24 -11.07 -7.23
N GLY A 316 -1.50 -11.23 -6.86
CA GLY A 316 -2.62 -10.86 -7.73
C GLY A 316 -3.92 -10.72 -6.96
N THR A 317 -5.00 -10.59 -7.72
CA THR A 317 -6.38 -10.53 -7.23
C THR A 317 -6.72 -9.30 -6.38
N MET A 318 -7.94 -8.85 -6.51
CA MET A 318 -8.61 -7.89 -5.62
C MET A 318 -9.99 -8.48 -5.28
N GLU A 319 -10.18 -8.94 -4.05
CA GLU A 319 -11.42 -9.55 -3.59
C GLU A 319 -12.01 -8.71 -2.45
N PHE A 320 -13.22 -8.20 -2.63
CA PHE A 320 -13.91 -7.42 -1.60
C PHE A 320 -14.68 -8.34 -0.64
N ARG A 321 -14.02 -8.75 0.44
CA ARG A 321 -14.57 -9.60 1.49
C ARG A 321 -14.15 -9.11 2.88
N ASP A 322 -14.78 -9.66 3.92
CA ASP A 322 -14.33 -9.40 5.29
C ASP A 322 -12.84 -9.81 5.44
N PRO A 323 -12.01 -8.96 6.05
CA PRO A 323 -10.57 -9.23 6.18
C PRO A 323 -10.24 -10.46 7.02
N HIS A 324 -11.19 -10.98 7.81
CA HIS A 324 -11.00 -12.17 8.67
C HIS A 324 -11.41 -13.49 8.00
N GLU A 325 -12.06 -13.44 6.83
CA GLU A 325 -12.44 -14.66 6.15
C GLU A 325 -11.22 -15.47 5.70
N PRO A 326 -11.31 -16.82 5.67
CA PRO A 326 -10.23 -17.68 5.19
C PRO A 326 -9.82 -17.37 3.75
N ALA A 327 -8.61 -17.78 3.37
CA ALA A 327 -8.17 -17.76 1.97
C ALA A 327 -9.08 -18.64 1.11
N VAL A 328 -9.39 -18.17 -0.10
CA VAL A 328 -10.16 -18.93 -1.10
C VAL A 328 -9.17 -19.57 -2.09
N PRO A 329 -8.95 -20.92 -2.05
CA PRO A 329 -7.95 -21.58 -2.89
C PRO A 329 -8.12 -21.34 -4.40
N ALA A 330 -9.36 -21.18 -4.85
CA ALA A 330 -9.68 -20.89 -6.24
C ALA A 330 -9.05 -19.57 -6.74
N ARG A 331 -8.78 -18.60 -5.85
CA ARG A 331 -8.11 -17.33 -6.21
C ARG A 331 -6.66 -17.53 -6.57
N VAL A 332 -5.96 -18.40 -5.82
CA VAL A 332 -4.58 -18.79 -6.14
C VAL A 332 -4.55 -19.56 -7.46
N GLY A 333 -5.48 -20.50 -7.67
CA GLY A 333 -5.63 -21.22 -8.93
C GLY A 333 -5.87 -20.28 -10.13
N ALA A 334 -6.69 -19.24 -9.97
CA ALA A 334 -6.95 -18.26 -11.03
C ALA A 334 -5.69 -17.42 -11.37
N ILE A 335 -4.90 -17.03 -10.37
CA ILE A 335 -3.61 -16.36 -10.61
C ILE A 335 -2.67 -17.26 -11.41
N VAL A 336 -2.52 -18.53 -11.00
CA VAL A 336 -1.68 -19.51 -11.71
C VAL A 336 -2.17 -19.71 -13.15
N ALA A 337 -3.45 -19.95 -13.35
CA ALA A 337 -4.02 -20.20 -14.67
C ALA A 337 -3.83 -19.00 -15.63
N SER A 338 -3.88 -17.78 -15.10
CA SER A 338 -3.70 -16.56 -15.91
C SER A 338 -2.24 -16.22 -16.19
N ALA A 339 -1.33 -16.50 -15.25
CA ALA A 339 0.08 -16.14 -15.38
C ALA A 339 0.94 -17.22 -16.06
N SER A 340 0.60 -18.51 -15.89
CA SER A 340 1.41 -19.61 -16.41
C SER A 340 1.62 -19.60 -17.93
N PRO A 341 0.68 -19.16 -18.79
CA PRO A 341 0.95 -19.06 -20.22
C PRO A 341 1.93 -17.92 -20.60
N LEU A 342 2.26 -17.05 -19.67
CA LEU A 342 3.08 -15.86 -19.92
C LEU A 342 4.51 -16.00 -19.44
N LEU A 343 4.79 -16.98 -18.57
CA LEU A 343 6.09 -17.19 -17.95
C LEU A 343 6.50 -18.66 -18.03
N ASP A 344 7.64 -18.92 -18.67
CA ASP A 344 8.27 -20.25 -18.75
C ASP A 344 9.26 -20.46 -17.60
N GLY A 345 9.57 -21.71 -17.27
CA GLY A 345 10.55 -22.05 -16.22
C GLY A 345 10.08 -21.73 -14.80
N VAL A 346 8.77 -21.61 -14.59
CA VAL A 346 8.15 -21.42 -13.26
C VAL A 346 7.47 -22.70 -12.80
N ARG A 347 7.87 -23.21 -11.63
CA ARG A 347 7.36 -24.48 -11.09
C ARG A 347 6.06 -24.28 -10.30
N TRP A 348 4.99 -23.92 -11.01
CA TRP A 348 3.69 -23.53 -10.44
C TRP A 348 3.07 -24.54 -9.47
N ALA A 349 3.38 -25.85 -9.63
CA ALA A 349 2.89 -26.91 -8.76
C ALA A 349 3.56 -26.88 -7.37
N GLU A 350 4.78 -26.33 -7.26
CA GLU A 350 5.59 -26.28 -6.03
C GLU A 350 5.37 -24.98 -5.24
N ARG A 351 4.26 -24.30 -5.46
CA ARG A 351 3.94 -23.06 -4.76
C ARG A 351 3.81 -23.26 -3.26
N SER A 352 4.35 -22.31 -2.49
CA SER A 352 4.34 -22.26 -1.03
C SER A 352 3.97 -20.88 -0.52
N ASP A 353 3.96 -20.69 0.79
CA ASP A 353 3.78 -19.41 1.48
C ASP A 353 2.56 -18.61 1.00
N ILE A 354 1.43 -19.32 0.82
CA ILE A 354 0.19 -18.67 0.41
C ILE A 354 -0.25 -17.70 1.50
N TRP A 355 -0.40 -16.46 1.11
CA TRP A 355 -0.80 -15.37 2.00
C TRP A 355 -1.94 -14.55 1.41
N VAL A 356 -2.77 -14.01 2.30
CA VAL A 356 -3.88 -13.12 1.96
C VAL A 356 -3.80 -11.87 2.83
N GLY A 357 -3.80 -10.69 2.20
CA GLY A 357 -3.73 -9.42 2.89
C GLY A 357 -4.83 -8.44 2.52
N PRO A 358 -5.46 -7.81 3.50
CA PRO A 358 -6.54 -6.86 3.28
C PRO A 358 -5.99 -5.46 2.96
N ARG A 359 -5.97 -5.08 1.69
CA ARG A 359 -5.60 -3.73 1.26
C ARG A 359 -6.68 -2.73 1.67
N PRO A 360 -6.33 -1.60 2.29
CA PRO A 360 -7.30 -0.56 2.69
C PRO A 360 -7.69 0.31 1.49
N VAL A 361 -8.77 -0.01 0.81
CA VAL A 361 -9.21 0.69 -0.41
C VAL A 361 -10.19 1.81 -0.07
N THR A 362 -9.93 3.02 -0.59
CA THR A 362 -10.86 4.16 -0.59
C THR A 362 -11.60 4.26 -1.92
N PRO A 363 -12.85 4.72 -1.97
CA PRO A 363 -13.61 4.79 -3.22
C PRO A 363 -13.14 5.89 -4.16
N ASP A 364 -12.42 6.89 -3.67
CA ASP A 364 -11.91 8.02 -4.46
C ASP A 364 -10.41 7.87 -4.84
N GLY A 365 -9.77 6.75 -4.45
CA GLY A 365 -8.37 6.44 -4.79
C GLY A 365 -7.33 7.28 -4.06
N ARG A 366 -7.71 8.05 -3.05
CA ARG A 366 -6.82 8.89 -2.22
C ARG A 366 -6.76 8.34 -0.80
N PRO A 367 -5.59 8.22 -0.17
CA PRO A 367 -5.49 7.87 1.25
C PRO A 367 -6.16 8.93 2.15
N LEU A 368 -6.30 8.58 3.43
CA LEU A 368 -6.79 9.43 4.51
C LEU A 368 -5.61 9.73 5.41
N ILE A 369 -5.11 10.97 5.39
CA ILE A 369 -3.91 11.36 6.13
C ILE A 369 -4.17 12.75 6.74
N GLY A 370 -4.05 12.87 8.05
CA GLY A 370 -4.18 14.15 8.74
C GLY A 370 -5.00 14.08 10.04
N GLU A 371 -5.30 15.24 10.60
CA GLU A 371 -6.04 15.37 11.85
C GLU A 371 -7.54 15.09 11.63
N MET A 372 -8.09 14.20 12.45
CA MET A 372 -9.51 13.85 12.45
C MET A 372 -10.28 14.61 13.55
N SER A 373 -9.64 14.82 14.66
CA SER A 373 -10.08 15.65 15.78
C SER A 373 -8.86 16.03 16.59
N ARG A 374 -8.98 17.07 17.42
CA ARG A 374 -7.84 17.64 18.15
C ARG A 374 -6.95 16.57 18.76
N GLY A 375 -5.70 16.48 18.27
CA GLY A 375 -4.68 15.52 18.68
C GLY A 375 -4.89 14.08 18.23
N VAL A 376 -5.97 13.75 17.49
CA VAL A 376 -6.20 12.43 16.90
C VAL A 376 -6.05 12.50 15.40
N TYR A 377 -5.12 11.74 14.88
CA TYR A 377 -4.75 11.69 13.47
C TYR A 377 -5.09 10.34 12.84
N VAL A 378 -5.23 10.34 11.53
CA VAL A 378 -5.50 9.15 10.73
C VAL A 378 -4.42 9.00 9.66
N ALA A 379 -3.96 7.78 9.42
CA ALA A 379 -3.07 7.45 8.33
C ALA A 379 -3.45 6.08 7.75
N GLY A 380 -4.11 6.07 6.58
CA GLY A 380 -4.55 4.82 5.96
C GLY A 380 -5.30 5.02 4.65
N GLY A 381 -5.87 3.93 4.13
CA GLY A 381 -6.61 4.01 2.86
C GLY A 381 -5.73 4.05 1.61
N HIS A 382 -4.47 3.64 1.69
CA HIS A 382 -3.49 3.69 0.59
C HIS A 382 -3.74 2.64 -0.51
N GLY A 383 -4.77 1.82 -0.39
CA GLY A 383 -5.08 0.78 -1.38
C GLY A 383 -3.91 -0.20 -1.59
N MET A 384 -3.44 -0.30 -2.81
CA MET A 384 -2.31 -1.17 -3.19
C MET A 384 -0.94 -0.54 -2.89
N TRP A 385 -0.88 0.78 -2.65
CA TRP A 385 0.35 1.58 -2.61
C TRP A 385 0.87 1.88 -1.21
N GLY A 386 0.28 1.22 -0.20
CA GLY A 386 0.65 1.44 1.21
C GLY A 386 2.12 1.16 1.53
N LEU A 387 2.77 0.23 0.83
CA LEU A 387 4.22 0.03 0.97
C LEU A 387 4.98 1.24 0.44
N ALA A 388 4.76 1.61 -0.82
CA ALA A 388 5.47 2.72 -1.46
C ALA A 388 5.26 4.07 -0.74
N HIS A 389 4.04 4.34 -0.29
CA HIS A 389 3.69 5.62 0.34
C HIS A 389 3.82 5.63 1.88
N GLY A 390 4.02 4.48 2.52
CA GLY A 390 4.05 4.39 4.00
C GLY A 390 5.09 5.30 4.63
N PRO A 391 6.37 5.24 4.23
CA PRO A 391 7.42 6.09 4.79
C PRO A 391 7.18 7.58 4.59
N VAL A 392 6.85 8.03 3.38
CA VAL A 392 6.56 9.45 3.12
C VAL A 392 5.32 9.93 3.87
N THR A 393 4.28 9.10 3.98
CA THR A 393 3.11 9.39 4.84
C THR A 393 3.51 9.60 6.28
N GLY A 394 4.35 8.70 6.82
CA GLY A 394 4.85 8.80 8.19
C GLY A 394 5.65 10.09 8.42
N ARG A 395 6.51 10.47 7.47
CA ARG A 395 7.32 11.69 7.52
C ARG A 395 6.45 12.94 7.55
N LEU A 396 5.55 13.10 6.59
CA LEU A 396 4.68 14.27 6.47
C LEU A 396 3.68 14.37 7.64
N LEU A 397 3.15 13.24 8.09
CA LEU A 397 2.23 13.24 9.22
C LEU A 397 2.94 13.56 10.54
N ALA A 398 4.16 13.05 10.75
CA ALA A 398 4.97 13.44 11.91
C ALA A 398 5.29 14.93 11.91
N GLU A 399 5.53 15.53 10.75
CA GLU A 399 5.68 16.98 10.60
C GLU A 399 4.41 17.72 11.01
N GLN A 400 3.25 17.32 10.50
CA GLN A 400 1.97 17.93 10.89
C GLN A 400 1.70 17.83 12.38
N ILE A 401 1.96 16.66 12.98
CA ILE A 401 1.73 16.40 14.41
C ILE A 401 2.62 17.32 15.27
N THR A 402 3.89 17.47 14.92
CA THR A 402 4.86 18.19 15.75
C THR A 402 4.84 19.69 15.55
N THR A 403 4.50 20.16 14.35
CA THR A 403 4.44 21.62 14.04
C THR A 403 3.06 22.22 14.19
N GLY A 404 2.00 21.38 14.22
CA GLY A 404 0.60 21.85 14.17
C GLY A 404 0.17 22.41 12.80
N LYS A 405 1.05 22.35 11.77
CA LYS A 405 0.77 22.84 10.42
C LYS A 405 0.65 21.69 9.45
N GLN A 406 -0.43 21.67 8.66
CA GLN A 406 -0.60 20.66 7.61
C GLN A 406 0.36 20.95 6.46
N PRO A 407 1.27 20.01 6.11
CA PRO A 407 2.08 20.11 4.89
C PRO A 407 1.20 20.22 3.63
N GLU A 408 1.63 21.03 2.65
CA GLU A 408 0.86 21.21 1.40
C GLU A 408 0.62 19.86 0.68
N ALA A 409 1.60 18.96 0.72
CA ALA A 409 1.48 17.61 0.16
C ALA A 409 0.35 16.78 0.76
N LEU A 410 -0.14 17.10 1.97
CA LEU A 410 -1.24 16.40 2.63
C LEU A 410 -2.61 17.02 2.40
N ARG A 411 -2.72 18.18 1.76
CA ARG A 411 -3.96 18.93 1.60
C ARG A 411 -5.11 18.13 0.96
N ASP A 412 -4.79 17.33 -0.03
CA ASP A 412 -5.79 16.53 -0.77
C ASP A 412 -6.18 15.22 -0.06
N PHE A 413 -5.57 14.90 1.08
CA PHE A 413 -5.76 13.67 1.83
C PHE A 413 -6.53 13.86 3.14
N ASP A 414 -7.11 15.03 3.36
CA ASP A 414 -7.91 15.35 4.55
C ASP A 414 -8.88 14.21 4.89
N PRO A 415 -8.79 13.62 6.10
CA PRO A 415 -9.67 12.53 6.53
C PRO A 415 -11.14 12.96 6.67
N LEU A 416 -11.40 14.26 6.82
CA LEU A 416 -12.76 14.81 6.94
C LEU A 416 -13.40 15.19 5.59
N ARG A 417 -12.68 15.01 4.48
CA ARG A 417 -13.20 15.30 3.14
C ARG A 417 -14.45 14.47 2.83
N ARG A 418 -15.22 14.95 1.87
CA ARG A 418 -16.32 14.18 1.25
C ARG A 418 -15.86 13.56 -0.07
N THR A 419 -16.31 12.34 -0.35
CA THR A 419 -16.14 11.73 -1.68
C THR A 419 -16.90 12.55 -2.72
N GLY A 420 -16.24 12.84 -3.87
CA GLY A 420 -16.89 13.53 -4.98
C GLY A 420 -16.70 15.05 -5.05
N ARG A 421 -16.00 15.67 -4.10
CA ARG A 421 -15.59 17.08 -4.17
C ARG A 421 -14.11 17.23 -4.38
#